data_4674ee5e348307c4cf94c9544e31d119
#
_entry.id   4674ee5e348307c4cf94c9544e31d119
#
_cell.length_a   1.000
_cell.length_b   1.000
_cell.length_c   1.000
_cell.angle_alpha   90.00
_cell.angle_beta   90.00
_cell.angle_gamma   90.00
#
_symmetry.space_group_name_H-M   'P 1'
#
loop_
_entity.id
_entity.type
_entity.pdbx_description
1 polymer ?
#
loop_
_entity_poly.entity_id
_entity_poly.type
_entity_poly.pdbx_seq_one_letter_code
_entity_poly.pdbx_strand_id
1 'polypeptide(L)'
;MPGDLIKIERNDAYWGDKVKWANIIIRPIKDGTTRTAALISGDVDFIERVPPSDLPNLEKRDGISVFKSISNRSLYLTLHMTDNPRRPFTTDNSGKPIASPFQDVRMRKAVSLAINRQAISDRVMDGLSSPAGQFSPEGYIGYSPNLKADVYNPSRAKELMAEAGYADGFKLTIHGPAGRYTNDTRILEAIAQMLSSIGIQTSVETMPASVFFKRFARGGANKTPEFTVAMSGYANGSGEPSHPLRIFIHTKQKKRGYGPGNRNGYSNAEVDKLIENGRSSMDVSEGEKKFIKATEIAMREYALLPIHHVVATWAARDGISYEQGALDSTFLHFIR
;
A
#
# COMPACT_ATOMS: atom_id res chain seq x y z
N MET A 1 28.43 13.54 8.53
CA MET A 1 27.44 13.51 9.64
C MET A 1 26.55 12.29 9.49
N PRO A 2 25.90 11.75 10.52
CA PRO A 2 24.90 10.72 10.35
C PRO A 2 23.79 11.22 9.41
N GLY A 3 23.58 10.51 8.29
CA GLY A 3 22.58 10.85 7.28
C GLY A 3 23.11 11.41 5.95
N ASP A 4 24.42 11.74 5.87
CA ASP A 4 24.98 12.28 4.63
C ASP A 4 25.35 11.16 3.63
N LEU A 5 25.89 10.06 4.14
CA LEU A 5 26.23 8.89 3.35
C LEU A 5 26.43 7.64 4.22
N ILE A 6 26.29 6.46 3.58
CA ILE A 6 26.65 5.17 4.16
C ILE A 6 27.71 4.54 3.24
N LYS A 7 28.86 4.14 3.82
CA LYS A 7 29.87 3.36 3.10
C LYS A 7 29.74 1.90 3.50
N ILE A 8 29.74 1.03 2.51
CA ILE A 8 29.68 -0.43 2.68
C ILE A 8 30.88 -1.01 1.94
N GLU A 9 31.57 -1.90 2.61
CA GLU A 9 32.71 -2.65 2.08
C GLU A 9 32.34 -4.12 1.97
N ARG A 10 32.79 -4.79 0.91
CA ARG A 10 32.58 -6.22 0.71
C ARG A 10 33.33 -7.02 1.76
N ASN A 11 32.63 -7.97 2.38
CA ASN A 11 33.28 -8.95 3.25
C ASN A 11 33.91 -10.06 2.39
N ASP A 12 35.23 -10.01 2.16
CA ASP A 12 35.92 -11.03 1.37
C ASP A 12 36.01 -12.41 2.05
N ALA A 13 35.70 -12.48 3.36
CA ALA A 13 35.56 -13.72 4.12
C ALA A 13 34.11 -14.29 4.12
N TYR A 14 33.19 -13.71 3.33
CA TYR A 14 31.83 -14.21 3.26
C TYR A 14 31.80 -15.62 2.63
N TRP A 15 31.04 -16.51 3.25
CA TRP A 15 30.94 -17.93 2.88
C TRP A 15 30.20 -18.22 1.56
N GLY A 16 29.38 -17.27 1.07
CA GLY A 16 28.62 -17.38 -0.19
C GLY A 16 29.37 -16.73 -1.37
N ASP A 17 28.64 -16.54 -2.47
CA ASP A 17 29.19 -15.92 -3.67
C ASP A 17 29.64 -14.50 -3.43
N LYS A 18 30.81 -14.15 -3.95
CA LYS A 18 31.34 -12.80 -3.85
C LYS A 18 30.55 -11.85 -4.76
N VAL A 19 30.08 -10.75 -4.16
CA VAL A 19 29.45 -9.66 -4.92
C VAL A 19 30.51 -8.92 -5.76
N LYS A 20 30.07 -8.34 -6.89
CA LYS A 20 30.95 -7.67 -7.86
C LYS A 20 31.70 -6.47 -7.25
N TRP A 21 30.98 -5.65 -6.48
CA TRP A 21 31.49 -4.36 -6.01
C TRP A 21 32.23 -4.50 -4.67
N ALA A 22 33.48 -4.02 -4.61
CA ALA A 22 34.25 -4.03 -3.37
C ALA A 22 33.78 -2.95 -2.40
N ASN A 23 33.31 -1.80 -2.91
CA ASN A 23 32.82 -0.68 -2.12
C ASN A 23 31.52 -0.14 -2.72
N ILE A 24 30.56 0.21 -1.87
CA ILE A 24 29.32 0.89 -2.26
C ILE A 24 29.12 2.10 -1.36
N ILE A 25 28.83 3.25 -1.96
CA ILE A 25 28.48 4.48 -1.25
C ILE A 25 27.02 4.78 -1.49
N ILE A 26 26.22 4.76 -0.42
CA ILE A 26 24.80 5.11 -0.47
C ILE A 26 24.64 6.57 -0.05
N ARG A 27 24.06 7.38 -0.93
CA ARG A 27 23.74 8.79 -0.68
C ARG A 27 22.21 8.96 -0.54
N PRO A 28 21.66 9.31 0.63
CA PRO A 28 20.24 9.58 0.80
C PRO A 28 19.82 10.88 0.12
N ILE A 29 19.26 10.80 -1.09
CA ILE A 29 18.70 11.94 -1.82
C ILE A 29 17.17 11.81 -1.78
N LYS A 30 16.49 12.65 -1.01
CA LYS A 30 15.05 12.54 -0.76
C LYS A 30 14.20 12.87 -1.99
N ASP A 31 14.58 13.94 -2.71
CA ASP A 31 13.85 14.38 -3.89
C ASP A 31 14.16 13.50 -5.10
N GLY A 32 13.11 13.04 -5.81
CA GLY A 32 13.22 12.11 -6.92
C GLY A 32 13.91 12.72 -8.15
N THR A 33 13.53 13.94 -8.49
CA THR A 33 14.11 14.65 -9.65
C THR A 33 15.58 14.94 -9.44
N THR A 34 15.97 15.31 -8.20
CA THR A 34 17.39 15.48 -7.83
C THR A 34 18.16 14.17 -7.95
N ARG A 35 17.55 13.01 -7.59
CA ARG A 35 18.18 11.69 -7.79
C ARG A 35 18.40 11.40 -9.27
N THR A 36 17.38 11.64 -10.11
CA THR A 36 17.48 11.48 -11.56
C THR A 36 18.58 12.36 -12.15
N ALA A 37 18.65 13.62 -11.73
CA ALA A 37 19.70 14.54 -12.16
C ALA A 37 21.10 14.05 -11.77
N ALA A 38 21.27 13.54 -10.53
CA ALA A 38 22.54 12.99 -10.05
C ALA A 38 23.00 11.75 -10.85
N LEU A 39 22.07 10.89 -11.29
CA LEU A 39 22.39 9.78 -12.19
C LEU A 39 22.86 10.28 -13.57
N ILE A 40 22.15 11.27 -14.12
CA ILE A 40 22.44 11.83 -15.44
C ILE A 40 23.79 12.55 -15.46
N SER A 41 24.15 13.29 -14.39
CA SER A 41 25.44 13.98 -14.25
C SER A 41 26.58 13.02 -13.97
N GLY A 42 26.33 11.81 -13.50
CA GLY A 42 27.34 10.85 -13.08
C GLY A 42 27.83 11.01 -11.63
N ASP A 43 27.10 11.79 -10.81
CA ASP A 43 27.37 11.91 -9.37
C ASP A 43 27.01 10.65 -8.61
N VAL A 44 26.11 9.84 -9.17
CA VAL A 44 25.76 8.48 -8.73
C VAL A 44 25.62 7.54 -9.92
N ASP A 45 25.87 6.26 -9.71
CA ASP A 45 25.87 5.24 -10.76
C ASP A 45 24.58 4.44 -10.83
N PHE A 46 23.80 4.45 -9.75
CA PHE A 46 22.56 3.68 -9.58
C PHE A 46 21.58 4.45 -8.70
N ILE A 47 20.30 4.46 -9.09
CA ILE A 47 19.21 5.05 -8.29
C ILE A 47 18.04 4.10 -8.16
N GLU A 48 17.32 4.19 -7.04
CA GLU A 48 16.04 3.53 -6.81
C GLU A 48 14.89 4.55 -6.84
N ARG A 49 13.65 4.07 -7.02
CA ARG A 49 12.43 4.89 -6.99
C ARG A 49 12.49 6.04 -7.98
N VAL A 50 12.79 5.71 -9.22
CA VAL A 50 12.76 6.68 -10.31
C VAL A 50 11.33 7.26 -10.40
N PRO A 51 11.18 8.60 -10.42
CA PRO A 51 9.88 9.21 -10.59
C PRO A 51 9.20 8.75 -11.89
N PRO A 52 7.88 8.48 -11.87
CA PRO A 52 7.14 8.10 -13.09
C PRO A 52 7.38 9.06 -14.26
N SER A 53 7.34 10.37 -14.00
CA SER A 53 7.55 11.43 -14.99
C SER A 53 8.93 11.39 -15.67
N ASP A 54 9.93 10.85 -15.00
CA ASP A 54 11.33 10.87 -15.50
C ASP A 54 11.66 9.63 -16.34
N LEU A 55 10.91 8.53 -16.16
CA LEU A 55 11.18 7.25 -16.82
C LEU A 55 11.21 7.32 -18.34
N PRO A 56 10.23 7.96 -19.03
CA PRO A 56 10.24 8.00 -20.49
C PRO A 56 11.49 8.68 -21.07
N ASN A 57 12.08 9.62 -20.32
CA ASN A 57 13.31 10.31 -20.73
C ASN A 57 14.54 9.46 -20.46
N LEU A 58 14.57 8.74 -19.33
CA LEU A 58 15.69 7.85 -18.99
C LEU A 58 15.75 6.63 -19.92
N GLU A 59 14.60 6.07 -20.30
CA GLU A 59 14.52 4.92 -21.22
C GLU A 59 15.03 5.21 -22.63
N LYS A 60 14.99 6.49 -23.03
CA LYS A 60 15.49 6.94 -24.35
C LYS A 60 16.92 7.45 -24.31
N ARG A 61 17.53 7.49 -23.12
CA ARG A 61 18.83 8.10 -22.94
C ARG A 61 19.95 7.06 -23.08
N ASP A 62 20.85 7.32 -24.02
CA ASP A 62 22.07 6.51 -24.17
C ASP A 62 22.88 6.51 -22.87
N GLY A 63 23.45 5.38 -22.52
CA GLY A 63 24.26 5.21 -21.31
C GLY A 63 23.47 5.02 -20.02
N ILE A 64 22.13 4.84 -20.10
CA ILE A 64 21.27 4.56 -18.93
C ILE A 64 20.40 3.32 -19.19
N SER A 65 20.41 2.41 -18.26
CA SER A 65 19.52 1.24 -18.20
C SER A 65 18.44 1.45 -17.15
N VAL A 66 17.18 1.17 -17.48
CA VAL A 66 16.02 1.25 -16.56
C VAL A 66 15.52 -0.14 -16.24
N PHE A 67 15.21 -0.39 -14.95
CA PHE A 67 14.68 -1.65 -14.46
C PHE A 67 13.33 -1.42 -13.79
N LYS A 68 12.35 -2.31 -14.05
CA LYS A 68 11.00 -2.26 -13.50
C LYS A 68 10.55 -3.65 -13.05
N SER A 69 9.88 -3.73 -11.91
CA SER A 69 9.28 -4.97 -11.43
C SER A 69 8.01 -4.68 -10.63
N ILE A 70 6.96 -5.49 -10.82
CA ILE A 70 5.80 -5.46 -9.92
C ILE A 70 6.28 -5.99 -8.58
N SER A 71 6.21 -5.18 -7.55
CA SER A 71 6.56 -5.59 -6.19
C SER A 71 5.36 -6.18 -5.46
N ASN A 72 5.61 -6.92 -4.41
CA ASN A 72 4.57 -7.39 -3.49
C ASN A 72 4.07 -6.30 -2.52
N ARG A 73 4.39 -5.02 -2.77
CA ARG A 73 3.80 -3.92 -2.03
C ARG A 73 2.45 -3.55 -2.61
N SER A 74 1.42 -3.65 -1.76
CA SER A 74 0.08 -3.12 -2.01
C SER A 74 -0.12 -1.81 -1.27
N LEU A 75 -0.65 -0.77 -1.94
CA LEU A 75 -1.27 0.37 -1.28
C LEU A 75 -2.76 0.09 -1.09
N TYR A 76 -3.28 0.44 0.07
CA TYR A 76 -4.67 0.17 0.45
C TYR A 76 -5.26 1.27 1.32
N LEU A 77 -6.57 1.39 1.31
CA LEU A 77 -7.32 2.17 2.30
C LEU A 77 -7.80 1.27 3.45
N THR A 78 -7.70 1.77 4.65
CA THR A 78 -8.44 1.23 5.81
C THR A 78 -9.70 2.07 6.01
N LEU A 79 -10.84 1.40 6.18
CA LEU A 79 -12.12 2.01 6.50
C LEU A 79 -12.52 1.57 7.91
N HIS A 80 -12.76 2.50 8.82
CA HIS A 80 -13.03 2.17 10.21
C HIS A 80 -14.43 1.59 10.41
N MET A 81 -14.50 0.37 10.94
CA MET A 81 -15.71 -0.47 11.00
C MET A 81 -16.34 -0.55 12.39
N THR A 82 -15.85 0.22 13.37
CA THR A 82 -16.44 0.26 14.71
C THR A 82 -16.92 1.66 15.04
N ASP A 83 -17.93 1.75 15.89
CA ASP A 83 -18.34 3.04 16.42
C ASP A 83 -17.31 3.52 17.44
N ASN A 84 -16.61 4.60 17.09
CA ASN A 84 -15.65 5.25 17.97
C ASN A 84 -15.83 6.76 17.91
N PRO A 85 -16.53 7.35 18.91
CA PRO A 85 -16.81 8.79 18.95
C PRO A 85 -15.56 9.67 19.01
N ARG A 86 -14.38 9.08 19.20
CA ARG A 86 -13.09 9.80 19.20
C ARG A 86 -12.50 10.02 17.80
N ARG A 87 -13.24 9.70 16.74
CA ARG A 87 -12.82 9.89 15.34
C ARG A 87 -13.67 10.96 14.66
N PRO A 88 -13.33 12.24 14.81
CA PRO A 88 -14.15 13.36 14.36
C PRO A 88 -14.08 13.62 12.84
N PHE A 89 -13.54 12.69 12.06
CA PHE A 89 -13.24 12.88 10.64
C PHE A 89 -14.39 12.47 9.72
N THR A 90 -15.58 12.22 10.28
CA THR A 90 -16.80 11.94 9.54
C THR A 90 -17.95 12.73 10.19
N THR A 91 -18.59 13.59 9.41
CA THR A 91 -19.70 14.42 9.87
C THR A 91 -20.83 14.40 8.86
N ASP A 92 -22.04 14.69 9.29
CA ASP A 92 -23.12 15.01 8.37
C ASP A 92 -22.85 16.34 7.63
N ASN A 93 -23.75 16.73 6.73
CA ASN A 93 -23.61 17.96 5.93
C ASN A 93 -23.65 19.23 6.79
N SER A 94 -24.23 19.17 8.01
CA SER A 94 -24.23 20.30 8.96
C SER A 94 -22.91 20.42 9.73
N GLY A 95 -22.04 19.41 9.67
CA GLY A 95 -20.77 19.35 10.41
C GLY A 95 -20.86 18.63 11.75
N LYS A 96 -22.00 18.02 12.08
CA LYS A 96 -22.16 17.22 13.29
C LYS A 96 -21.49 15.85 13.11
N PRO A 97 -20.66 15.38 14.07
CA PRO A 97 -20.06 14.06 14.02
C PRO A 97 -21.12 12.94 13.91
N ILE A 98 -20.87 11.98 13.04
CA ILE A 98 -21.70 10.77 12.87
C ILE A 98 -20.91 9.51 13.16
N ALA A 99 -21.61 8.42 13.48
CA ALA A 99 -21.02 7.08 13.55
C ALA A 99 -20.37 6.71 12.22
N SER A 100 -19.36 5.85 12.26
CA SER A 100 -18.68 5.46 11.02
C SER A 100 -19.65 4.78 10.04
N PRO A 101 -19.87 5.34 8.83
CA PRO A 101 -20.70 4.71 7.81
C PRO A 101 -20.16 3.35 7.36
N PHE A 102 -18.88 3.11 7.58
CA PHE A 102 -18.16 1.92 7.11
C PHE A 102 -18.38 0.67 7.96
N GLN A 103 -19.21 0.74 9.00
CA GLN A 103 -19.76 -0.44 9.66
C GLN A 103 -20.62 -1.24 8.68
N ASP A 104 -21.34 -0.56 7.79
CA ASP A 104 -22.12 -1.18 6.73
C ASP A 104 -21.23 -1.61 5.55
N VAL A 105 -21.31 -2.88 5.18
CA VAL A 105 -20.56 -3.43 4.04
C VAL A 105 -20.95 -2.76 2.71
N ARG A 106 -22.21 -2.30 2.57
CA ARG A 106 -22.68 -1.57 1.38
C ARG A 106 -21.92 -0.27 1.20
N MET A 107 -21.63 0.44 2.29
CA MET A 107 -20.83 1.67 2.26
C MET A 107 -19.38 1.39 1.88
N ARG A 108 -18.77 0.31 2.40
CA ARG A 108 -17.41 -0.09 2.00
C ARG A 108 -17.34 -0.44 0.51
N LYS A 109 -18.36 -1.16 0.01
CA LYS A 109 -18.50 -1.49 -1.41
C LYS A 109 -18.69 -0.23 -2.27
N ALA A 110 -19.52 0.72 -1.82
CA ALA A 110 -19.73 1.99 -2.51
C ALA A 110 -18.40 2.75 -2.69
N VAL A 111 -17.60 2.87 -1.64
CA VAL A 111 -16.26 3.48 -1.74
C VAL A 111 -15.37 2.73 -2.73
N SER A 112 -15.39 1.39 -2.72
CA SER A 112 -14.56 0.60 -3.65
C SER A 112 -14.96 0.80 -5.11
N LEU A 113 -16.28 0.80 -5.40
CA LEU A 113 -16.81 1.03 -6.75
C LEU A 113 -16.61 2.46 -7.25
N ALA A 114 -16.51 3.43 -6.34
CA ALA A 114 -16.24 4.83 -6.69
C ALA A 114 -14.77 5.09 -7.07
N ILE A 115 -13.85 4.21 -6.71
CA ILE A 115 -12.43 4.39 -6.98
C ILE A 115 -12.05 3.78 -8.33
N ASN A 116 -11.74 4.64 -9.30
CA ASN A 116 -11.20 4.23 -10.60
C ASN A 116 -9.70 3.92 -10.48
N ARG A 117 -9.38 2.68 -10.13
CA ARG A 117 -7.99 2.22 -9.93
C ARG A 117 -7.17 2.27 -11.21
N GLN A 118 -7.82 2.03 -12.37
CA GLN A 118 -7.15 2.14 -13.67
C GLN A 118 -6.78 3.59 -13.97
N ALA A 119 -7.67 4.55 -13.72
CA ALA A 119 -7.37 5.97 -13.92
C ALA A 119 -6.25 6.45 -12.96
N ILE A 120 -6.19 5.93 -11.73
CA ILE A 120 -5.06 6.19 -10.82
C ILE A 120 -3.77 5.64 -11.42
N SER A 121 -3.77 4.40 -11.94
CA SER A 121 -2.60 3.82 -12.61
C SER A 121 -2.15 4.67 -13.79
N ASP A 122 -3.07 5.02 -14.68
CA ASP A 122 -2.72 5.66 -15.96
C ASP A 122 -2.33 7.13 -15.80
N ARG A 123 -3.03 7.89 -14.91
CA ARG A 123 -2.92 9.35 -14.84
C ARG A 123 -2.17 9.88 -13.63
N VAL A 124 -2.11 9.10 -12.54
CA VAL A 124 -1.41 9.51 -11.33
C VAL A 124 -0.06 8.81 -11.24
N MET A 125 -0.01 7.56 -11.71
CA MET A 125 1.19 6.72 -11.65
C MET A 125 1.89 6.54 -13.00
N ASP A 126 1.41 7.19 -14.07
CA ASP A 126 1.98 7.12 -15.43
C ASP A 126 2.20 5.66 -15.89
N GLY A 127 1.25 4.76 -15.59
CA GLY A 127 1.31 3.33 -15.87
C GLY A 127 2.19 2.50 -14.92
N LEU A 128 2.80 3.10 -13.90
CA LEU A 128 3.70 2.43 -12.94
C LEU A 128 2.98 1.90 -11.70
N SER A 129 1.84 1.31 -11.90
CA SER A 129 1.12 0.55 -10.88
C SER A 129 0.18 -0.45 -11.55
N SER A 130 -0.20 -1.49 -10.83
CA SER A 130 -1.19 -2.45 -11.26
C SER A 130 -2.41 -2.39 -10.33
N PRO A 131 -3.64 -2.13 -10.82
CA PRO A 131 -4.84 -2.14 -10.00
C PRO A 131 -4.94 -3.40 -9.14
N ALA A 132 -5.23 -3.24 -7.84
CA ALA A 132 -5.23 -4.35 -6.89
C ALA A 132 -6.63 -4.62 -6.32
N GLY A 133 -6.99 -5.91 -6.22
CA GLY A 133 -8.16 -6.41 -5.50
C GLY A 133 -7.81 -7.23 -4.26
N GLN A 134 -6.53 -7.48 -4.01
CA GLN A 134 -5.99 -8.28 -2.92
C GLN A 134 -4.55 -7.86 -2.56
N PHE A 135 -3.96 -8.45 -1.51
CA PHE A 135 -2.59 -8.13 -1.11
C PHE A 135 -1.53 -8.68 -2.08
N SER A 136 -1.67 -9.94 -2.50
CA SER A 136 -0.69 -10.59 -3.36
C SER A 136 -0.95 -10.24 -4.83
N PRO A 137 0.04 -9.74 -5.59
CA PRO A 137 -0.07 -9.62 -7.04
C PRO A 137 -0.10 -10.97 -7.71
N GLU A 138 -0.51 -11.01 -8.98
CA GLU A 138 -0.46 -12.23 -9.80
C GLU A 138 0.98 -12.74 -9.92
N GLY A 139 1.15 -14.06 -9.82
CA GLY A 139 2.45 -14.73 -9.79
C GLY A 139 3.09 -14.85 -8.41
N TYR A 140 2.49 -14.27 -7.37
CA TYR A 140 2.99 -14.37 -5.99
C TYR A 140 2.18 -15.38 -5.17
N ILE A 141 2.83 -16.00 -4.19
CA ILE A 141 2.20 -16.97 -3.27
C ILE A 141 1.01 -16.29 -2.56
N GLY A 142 -0.10 -17.03 -2.45
CA GLY A 142 -1.33 -16.53 -1.83
C GLY A 142 -2.20 -15.66 -2.75
N TYR A 143 -1.87 -15.54 -4.04
CA TYR A 143 -2.75 -14.91 -5.03
C TYR A 143 -3.98 -15.76 -5.30
N SER A 144 -5.16 -15.13 -5.31
CA SER A 144 -6.40 -15.76 -5.75
C SER A 144 -6.81 -15.24 -7.12
N PRO A 145 -6.99 -16.09 -8.13
CA PRO A 145 -7.49 -15.67 -9.44
C PRO A 145 -8.96 -15.20 -9.39
N ASN A 146 -9.68 -15.55 -8.30
CA ASN A 146 -11.09 -15.19 -8.09
C ASN A 146 -11.28 -13.76 -7.56
N LEU A 147 -10.18 -13.06 -7.18
CA LEU A 147 -10.21 -11.70 -6.67
C LEU A 147 -9.59 -10.75 -7.68
N LYS A 148 -10.43 -9.91 -8.25
CA LYS A 148 -10.01 -8.81 -9.12
C LYS A 148 -10.37 -7.49 -8.44
N ALA A 149 -9.71 -6.41 -8.85
CA ALA A 149 -10.14 -5.06 -8.45
C ALA A 149 -11.59 -4.83 -8.92
N ASP A 150 -12.40 -4.17 -8.09
CA ASP A 150 -13.75 -3.79 -8.48
C ASP A 150 -13.71 -2.89 -9.73
N VAL A 151 -14.64 -3.14 -10.63
CA VAL A 151 -14.86 -2.28 -11.81
C VAL A 151 -15.48 -0.96 -11.33
N TYR A 152 -14.88 0.14 -11.77
CA TYR A 152 -15.39 1.49 -11.49
C TYR A 152 -16.85 1.65 -11.91
N ASN A 153 -17.71 1.95 -10.94
CA ASN A 153 -19.15 2.13 -11.16
C ASN A 153 -19.74 3.14 -10.16
N PRO A 154 -19.58 4.45 -10.42
CA PRO A 154 -20.05 5.48 -9.50
C PRO A 154 -21.59 5.53 -9.37
N SER A 155 -22.33 5.09 -10.40
CA SER A 155 -23.81 5.02 -10.31
C SER A 155 -24.23 3.98 -9.29
N ARG A 156 -23.67 2.77 -9.35
CA ARG A 156 -23.95 1.73 -8.36
C ARG A 156 -23.45 2.11 -6.97
N ALA A 157 -22.34 2.85 -6.88
CA ALA A 157 -21.86 3.38 -5.60
C ALA A 157 -22.90 4.31 -4.94
N LYS A 158 -23.51 5.23 -5.70
CA LYS A 158 -24.58 6.12 -5.19
C LYS A 158 -25.81 5.35 -4.75
N GLU A 159 -26.22 4.33 -5.50
CA GLU A 159 -27.35 3.46 -5.11
C GLU A 159 -27.08 2.76 -3.76
N LEU A 160 -25.88 2.18 -3.59
CA LEU A 160 -25.47 1.53 -2.35
C LEU A 160 -25.42 2.51 -1.16
N MET A 161 -25.00 3.76 -1.40
CA MET A 161 -25.06 4.82 -0.38
C MET A 161 -26.50 5.09 0.05
N ALA A 162 -27.43 5.23 -0.92
CA ALA A 162 -28.83 5.45 -0.63
C ALA A 162 -29.45 4.26 0.12
N GLU A 163 -29.19 3.02 -0.32
CA GLU A 163 -29.62 1.79 0.34
C GLU A 163 -29.12 1.69 1.79
N ALA A 164 -27.92 2.26 2.07
CA ALA A 164 -27.33 2.31 3.40
C ALA A 164 -27.78 3.51 4.25
N GLY A 165 -28.68 4.36 3.74
CA GLY A 165 -29.19 5.53 4.45
C GLY A 165 -28.37 6.81 4.32
N TYR A 166 -27.47 6.89 3.33
CA TYR A 166 -26.60 8.02 3.08
C TYR A 166 -26.86 8.68 1.71
N ALA A 167 -28.13 8.75 1.28
CA ALA A 167 -28.50 9.36 0.00
C ALA A 167 -28.05 10.82 -0.13
N ASP A 168 -28.08 11.58 0.96
CA ASP A 168 -27.67 12.99 1.01
C ASP A 168 -26.15 13.16 1.14
N GLY A 169 -25.40 12.05 1.22
CA GLY A 169 -23.96 12.06 1.42
C GLY A 169 -23.55 12.46 2.84
N PHE A 170 -22.27 12.74 3.00
CA PHE A 170 -21.65 13.17 4.27
C PHE A 170 -20.26 13.76 4.01
N LYS A 171 -19.65 14.36 5.04
CA LYS A 171 -18.28 14.88 4.97
C LYS A 171 -17.29 13.88 5.56
N LEU A 172 -16.14 13.73 4.88
CA LEU A 172 -15.08 12.80 5.26
C LEU A 172 -13.71 13.45 5.11
N THR A 173 -12.81 13.25 6.07
CA THR A 173 -11.39 13.51 5.87
C THR A 173 -10.65 12.19 5.70
N ILE A 174 -9.92 12.05 4.60
CA ILE A 174 -9.02 10.91 4.36
C ILE A 174 -7.58 11.32 4.68
N HIS A 175 -6.83 10.38 5.26
CA HIS A 175 -5.49 10.66 5.77
C HIS A 175 -4.45 9.77 5.09
N GLY A 176 -3.23 10.30 4.97
CA GLY A 176 -2.10 9.53 4.48
C GLY A 176 -0.74 10.13 4.79
N PRO A 177 0.33 9.38 4.57
CA PRO A 177 1.67 9.94 4.65
C PRO A 177 1.95 10.84 3.44
N ALA A 178 2.87 11.80 3.61
CA ALA A 178 3.46 12.59 2.54
C ALA A 178 4.90 12.15 2.31
N GLY A 179 5.24 11.81 1.06
CA GLY A 179 6.59 11.44 0.65
C GLY A 179 7.06 10.05 1.13
N ARG A 180 6.12 9.17 1.51
CA ARG A 180 6.44 7.77 1.87
C ARG A 180 6.34 6.82 0.70
N TYR A 181 5.33 7.01 -0.15
CA TYR A 181 5.08 6.24 -1.36
C TYR A 181 5.11 7.17 -2.56
N THR A 182 5.42 6.63 -3.72
CA THR A 182 5.37 7.39 -4.98
C THR A 182 3.99 8.00 -5.18
N ASN A 183 3.92 9.31 -5.36
CA ASN A 183 2.70 10.08 -5.60
C ASN A 183 1.59 9.92 -4.53
N ASP A 184 1.92 9.58 -3.29
CA ASP A 184 0.95 9.28 -2.23
C ASP A 184 -0.09 10.39 -2.01
N THR A 185 0.31 11.65 -1.97
CA THR A 185 -0.62 12.79 -1.85
C THR A 185 -1.53 12.89 -3.07
N ARG A 186 -1.00 12.77 -4.29
CA ARG A 186 -1.78 12.84 -5.53
C ARG A 186 -2.79 11.68 -5.65
N ILE A 187 -2.44 10.49 -5.16
CA ILE A 187 -3.35 9.34 -5.11
C ILE A 187 -4.54 9.66 -4.18
N LEU A 188 -4.28 10.21 -3.00
CA LEU A 188 -5.33 10.60 -2.05
C LEU A 188 -6.23 11.70 -2.60
N GLU A 189 -5.67 12.71 -3.26
CA GLU A 189 -6.42 13.80 -3.91
C GLU A 189 -7.33 13.25 -5.03
N ALA A 190 -6.83 12.33 -5.85
CA ALA A 190 -7.64 11.67 -6.87
C ALA A 190 -8.78 10.84 -6.26
N ILE A 191 -8.51 10.08 -5.20
CA ILE A 191 -9.54 9.35 -4.47
C ILE A 191 -10.58 10.30 -3.86
N ALA A 192 -10.16 11.40 -3.24
CA ALA A 192 -11.07 12.38 -2.66
C ALA A 192 -12.00 12.99 -3.70
N GLN A 193 -11.48 13.32 -4.89
CA GLN A 193 -12.29 13.80 -6.01
C GLN A 193 -13.31 12.75 -6.47
N MET A 194 -12.90 11.49 -6.58
CA MET A 194 -13.78 10.39 -6.97
C MET A 194 -14.89 10.17 -5.92
N LEU A 195 -14.59 10.19 -4.63
CA LEU A 195 -15.57 10.07 -3.55
C LEU A 195 -16.52 11.26 -3.52
N SER A 196 -16.01 12.48 -3.76
CA SER A 196 -16.85 13.69 -3.84
C SER A 196 -17.86 13.61 -5.00
N SER A 197 -17.52 12.96 -6.12
CA SER A 197 -18.42 12.77 -7.25
C SER A 197 -19.63 11.88 -6.94
N ILE A 198 -19.58 11.07 -5.90
CA ILE A 198 -20.71 10.23 -5.46
C ILE A 198 -21.45 10.81 -4.25
N GLY A 199 -21.08 12.00 -3.76
CA GLY A 199 -21.76 12.68 -2.65
C GLY A 199 -21.02 12.61 -1.31
N ILE A 200 -19.86 11.95 -1.23
CA ILE A 200 -19.02 11.99 -0.03
C ILE A 200 -18.07 13.19 -0.14
N GLN A 201 -18.41 14.32 0.50
CA GLN A 201 -17.57 15.52 0.48
C GLN A 201 -16.24 15.24 1.18
N THR A 202 -15.21 14.94 0.38
CA THR A 202 -13.96 14.40 0.90
C THR A 202 -12.84 15.44 0.88
N SER A 203 -12.22 15.66 2.04
CA SER A 203 -10.97 16.42 2.20
C SER A 203 -9.79 15.47 2.41
N VAL A 204 -8.58 15.95 2.13
CA VAL A 204 -7.33 15.21 2.29
C VAL A 204 -6.45 15.89 3.33
N GLU A 205 -5.94 15.11 4.29
CA GLU A 205 -4.91 15.54 5.22
C GLU A 205 -3.70 14.60 5.09
N THR A 206 -2.59 15.13 4.61
CA THR A 206 -1.31 14.40 4.55
C THR A 206 -0.32 14.95 5.56
N MET A 207 0.59 14.11 6.03
CA MET A 207 1.59 14.50 7.00
C MET A 207 2.88 13.67 6.83
N PRO A 208 4.03 14.13 7.38
CA PRO A 208 5.26 13.35 7.36
C PRO A 208 5.05 11.93 7.88
N ALA A 209 5.68 10.93 7.26
CA ALA A 209 5.46 9.53 7.55
C ALA A 209 5.59 9.18 9.04
N SER A 210 6.56 9.77 9.76
CA SER A 210 6.75 9.54 11.20
C SER A 210 5.56 9.99 12.04
N VAL A 211 4.94 11.11 11.69
CA VAL A 211 3.74 11.65 12.33
C VAL A 211 2.54 10.78 11.98
N PHE A 212 2.36 10.49 10.68
CA PHE A 212 1.27 9.65 10.19
C PHE A 212 1.24 8.30 10.89
N PHE A 213 2.33 7.54 10.87
CA PHE A 213 2.36 6.20 11.45
C PHE A 213 2.20 6.20 12.97
N LYS A 214 2.66 7.25 13.65
CA LYS A 214 2.41 7.41 15.10
C LYS A 214 0.90 7.54 15.37
N ARG A 215 0.21 8.42 14.66
CA ARG A 215 -1.24 8.65 14.79
C ARG A 215 -2.06 7.45 14.31
N PHE A 216 -1.68 6.86 13.19
CA PHE A 216 -2.34 5.72 12.56
C PHE A 216 -2.22 4.43 13.38
N ALA A 217 -1.05 4.15 13.98
CA ALA A 217 -0.79 2.91 14.69
C ALA A 217 -1.09 2.98 16.19
N ARG A 218 -0.69 4.07 16.84
CA ARG A 218 -0.71 4.19 18.29
C ARG A 218 -1.74 5.21 18.78
N GLY A 219 -2.30 6.02 17.86
CA GLY A 219 -3.07 7.19 18.20
C GLY A 219 -2.17 8.31 18.75
N GLY A 220 -2.56 9.56 18.55
CA GLY A 220 -1.84 10.71 19.10
C GLY A 220 -1.88 10.73 20.64
N ALA A 221 -2.41 11.77 21.22
CA ALA A 221 -2.55 11.92 22.67
C ALA A 221 -3.43 10.83 23.32
N ASN A 222 -4.38 10.27 22.59
CA ASN A 222 -5.39 9.33 23.10
C ASN A 222 -4.98 7.85 23.05
N LYS A 223 -3.80 7.51 22.56
CA LYS A 223 -3.28 6.13 22.43
C LYS A 223 -4.19 5.16 21.66
N THR A 224 -5.07 5.66 20.80
CA THR A 224 -5.96 4.88 19.92
C THR A 224 -5.81 5.37 18.48
N PRO A 225 -5.89 4.49 17.47
CA PRO A 225 -5.86 4.91 16.07
C PRO A 225 -6.89 5.99 15.79
N GLU A 226 -6.49 7.11 15.15
CA GLU A 226 -7.34 8.31 15.05
C GLU A 226 -8.19 8.35 13.77
N PHE A 227 -7.67 7.80 12.67
CA PHE A 227 -8.26 8.05 11.34
C PHE A 227 -9.45 7.15 11.02
N THR A 228 -10.51 7.74 10.48
CA THR A 228 -11.68 7.00 9.95
C THR A 228 -11.32 6.31 8.64
N VAL A 229 -10.67 7.04 7.73
CA VAL A 229 -10.12 6.49 6.48
C VAL A 229 -8.67 6.89 6.37
N ALA A 230 -7.81 5.91 6.10
CA ALA A 230 -6.38 6.17 5.94
C ALA A 230 -5.77 5.28 4.84
N MET A 231 -4.87 5.87 4.04
CA MET A 231 -4.06 5.13 3.09
C MET A 231 -2.76 4.68 3.73
N SER A 232 -2.42 3.42 3.52
CA SER A 232 -1.14 2.85 3.92
C SER A 232 -0.66 1.85 2.87
N GLY A 233 0.57 1.40 3.00
CA GLY A 233 1.14 0.37 2.14
C GLY A 233 1.80 -0.73 2.95
N TYR A 234 1.76 -1.92 2.42
CA TYR A 234 2.40 -3.09 3.01
C TYR A 234 3.14 -3.89 1.94
N ALA A 235 4.38 -4.22 2.20
CA ALA A 235 5.15 -5.19 1.44
C ALA A 235 5.38 -6.44 2.29
N ASN A 236 5.11 -7.60 1.72
CA ASN A 236 5.28 -8.88 2.40
C ASN A 236 6.73 -9.36 2.28
N GLY A 237 7.60 -8.89 3.16
CA GLY A 237 9.04 -9.21 3.11
C GLY A 237 9.39 -10.70 3.28
N SER A 238 8.51 -11.48 3.87
CA SER A 238 8.70 -12.94 4.00
C SER A 238 8.19 -13.73 2.78
N GLY A 239 7.36 -13.11 1.92
CA GLY A 239 6.63 -13.80 0.85
C GLY A 239 5.54 -14.76 1.35
N GLU A 240 5.41 -14.96 2.66
CA GLU A 240 4.50 -15.92 3.27
C GLU A 240 3.08 -15.32 3.38
N PRO A 241 2.03 -15.95 2.80
CA PRO A 241 0.71 -15.35 2.65
C PRO A 241 -0.06 -15.15 3.96
N SER A 242 0.26 -15.89 5.02
CA SER A 242 -0.41 -15.71 6.32
C SER A 242 -0.02 -14.41 7.00
N HIS A 243 1.14 -13.82 6.67
CA HIS A 243 1.66 -12.66 7.39
C HIS A 243 0.73 -11.43 7.28
N PRO A 244 0.29 -10.97 6.09
CA PRO A 244 -0.67 -9.87 5.99
C PRO A 244 -2.02 -10.22 6.62
N LEU A 245 -2.50 -11.46 6.48
CA LEU A 245 -3.75 -11.92 7.07
C LEU A 245 -3.72 -11.86 8.60
N ARG A 246 -2.67 -12.40 9.21
CA ARG A 246 -2.46 -12.37 10.65
C ARG A 246 -2.37 -10.96 11.22
N ILE A 247 -1.72 -10.06 10.48
CA ILE A 247 -1.46 -8.71 10.97
C ILE A 247 -2.65 -7.77 10.76
N PHE A 248 -3.25 -7.75 9.58
CA PHE A 248 -4.21 -6.72 9.20
C PHE A 248 -5.66 -7.18 9.17
N ILE A 249 -5.90 -8.49 8.97
CA ILE A 249 -7.25 -9.04 8.76
C ILE A 249 -7.78 -9.74 10.01
N HIS A 250 -6.98 -10.61 10.64
CA HIS A 250 -7.42 -11.33 11.83
C HIS A 250 -7.94 -10.38 12.91
N THR A 251 -9.02 -10.76 13.57
CA THR A 251 -9.55 -10.07 14.75
C THR A 251 -8.45 -9.85 15.78
N LYS A 252 -8.41 -8.65 16.35
CA LYS A 252 -7.35 -8.26 17.28
C LYS A 252 -7.38 -9.08 18.57
N GLN A 253 -6.36 -9.90 18.78
CA GLN A 253 -6.15 -10.73 19.97
C GLN A 253 -4.73 -10.50 20.51
N LYS A 254 -4.55 -9.44 21.31
CA LYS A 254 -3.24 -8.97 21.78
C LYS A 254 -2.40 -10.07 22.45
N LYS A 255 -3.02 -10.91 23.31
CA LYS A 255 -2.32 -11.99 24.04
C LYS A 255 -1.79 -13.08 23.11
N ARG A 256 -2.45 -13.33 21.96
CA ARG A 256 -2.07 -14.36 20.97
C ARG A 256 -1.25 -13.79 19.80
N GLY A 257 -1.01 -12.47 19.76
CA GLY A 257 -0.25 -11.82 18.70
C GLY A 257 -0.98 -11.73 17.36
N TYR A 258 -2.30 -11.83 17.35
CA TYR A 258 -3.12 -11.65 16.15
C TYR A 258 -3.66 -10.22 16.03
N GLY A 259 -3.80 -9.74 14.81
CA GLY A 259 -4.39 -8.45 14.48
C GLY A 259 -3.64 -7.22 15.01
N PRO A 260 -2.30 -7.19 15.18
CA PRO A 260 -1.62 -6.00 15.70
C PRO A 260 -1.73 -4.79 14.77
N GLY A 261 -1.93 -5.01 13.48
CA GLY A 261 -2.16 -4.00 12.44
C GLY A 261 -3.61 -3.83 12.04
N ASN A 262 -4.54 -4.60 12.57
CA ASN A 262 -5.97 -4.41 12.37
C ASN A 262 -6.42 -3.16 13.14
N ARG A 263 -6.46 -2.04 12.42
CA ARG A 263 -6.76 -0.70 12.97
C ARG A 263 -8.16 -0.22 12.65
N ASN A 264 -8.82 -0.90 11.73
CA ASN A 264 -10.17 -0.58 11.26
C ASN A 264 -11.26 -1.36 11.98
N GLY A 265 -10.90 -2.36 12.80
CA GLY A 265 -11.84 -3.12 13.61
C GLY A 265 -12.58 -4.23 12.85
N TYR A 266 -12.07 -4.67 11.71
CA TYR A 266 -12.60 -5.84 11.01
C TYR A 266 -12.56 -7.09 11.93
N SER A 267 -13.62 -7.89 11.88
CA SER A 267 -13.73 -9.13 12.65
C SER A 267 -14.64 -10.11 11.94
N ASN A 268 -14.14 -11.31 11.68
CA ASN A 268 -14.90 -12.42 11.13
C ASN A 268 -14.33 -13.74 11.66
N ALA A 269 -15.16 -14.51 12.40
CA ALA A 269 -14.73 -15.73 13.07
C ALA A 269 -14.32 -16.85 12.09
N GLU A 270 -14.94 -16.93 10.89
CA GLU A 270 -14.55 -17.91 9.86
C GLU A 270 -13.17 -17.58 9.30
N VAL A 271 -12.92 -16.30 9.02
CA VAL A 271 -11.62 -15.81 8.54
C VAL A 271 -10.54 -16.07 9.58
N ASP A 272 -10.80 -15.76 10.84
CA ASP A 272 -9.87 -16.02 11.95
C ASP A 272 -9.49 -17.50 12.02
N LYS A 273 -10.49 -18.39 11.99
CA LYS A 273 -10.29 -19.85 12.03
C LYS A 273 -9.50 -20.36 10.82
N LEU A 274 -9.77 -19.82 9.61
CA LEU A 274 -9.01 -20.19 8.42
C LEU A 274 -7.54 -19.79 8.53
N ILE A 275 -7.26 -18.59 9.03
CA ILE A 275 -5.89 -18.10 9.26
C ILE A 275 -5.18 -18.99 10.29
N GLU A 276 -5.81 -19.27 11.44
CA GLU A 276 -5.25 -20.09 12.50
C GLU A 276 -4.97 -21.53 12.02
N ASN A 277 -5.92 -22.15 11.35
CA ASN A 277 -5.80 -23.51 10.80
C ASN A 277 -4.77 -23.58 9.66
N GLY A 278 -4.66 -22.54 8.84
CA GLY A 278 -3.63 -22.48 7.79
C GLY A 278 -2.22 -22.45 8.39
N ARG A 279 -2.04 -21.65 9.44
CA ARG A 279 -0.74 -21.51 10.13
C ARG A 279 -0.32 -22.73 10.93
N SER A 280 -1.25 -23.55 11.37
CA SER A 280 -0.99 -24.81 12.09
C SER A 280 -0.93 -26.03 11.15
N SER A 281 -1.15 -25.84 9.85
CA SER A 281 -1.07 -26.93 8.87
C SER A 281 0.38 -27.38 8.68
N MET A 282 0.63 -28.69 8.77
CA MET A 282 1.93 -29.30 8.42
C MET A 282 2.09 -29.43 6.90
N ASP A 283 0.99 -29.45 6.16
CA ASP A 283 0.98 -29.41 4.71
C ASP A 283 0.87 -27.95 4.23
N VAL A 284 1.95 -27.49 3.56
CA VAL A 284 2.08 -26.12 3.06
C VAL A 284 0.97 -25.78 2.07
N SER A 285 0.65 -26.72 1.14
CA SER A 285 -0.40 -26.50 0.12
C SER A 285 -1.79 -26.38 0.75
N GLU A 286 -2.11 -27.23 1.72
CA GLU A 286 -3.37 -27.12 2.45
C GLU A 286 -3.44 -25.86 3.31
N GLY A 287 -2.31 -25.41 3.84
CA GLY A 287 -2.20 -24.12 4.52
C GLY A 287 -2.50 -22.97 3.57
N GLU A 288 -1.89 -22.96 2.40
CA GLU A 288 -2.08 -21.91 1.39
C GLU A 288 -3.53 -21.82 0.91
N LYS A 289 -4.19 -22.95 0.64
CA LYS A 289 -5.62 -22.98 0.27
C LYS A 289 -6.50 -22.27 1.31
N LYS A 290 -6.20 -22.46 2.62
CA LYS A 290 -6.93 -21.78 3.70
C LYS A 290 -6.65 -20.28 3.71
N PHE A 291 -5.43 -19.85 3.45
CA PHE A 291 -5.08 -18.43 3.34
C PHE A 291 -5.76 -17.77 2.14
N ILE A 292 -5.79 -18.43 0.98
CA ILE A 292 -6.51 -17.94 -0.20
C ILE A 292 -8.00 -17.78 0.13
N LYS A 293 -8.63 -18.78 0.74
CA LYS A 293 -10.04 -18.70 1.15
C LYS A 293 -10.30 -17.57 2.16
N ALA A 294 -9.42 -17.41 3.16
CA ALA A 294 -9.51 -16.32 4.13
C ALA A 294 -9.40 -14.95 3.43
N THR A 295 -8.48 -14.81 2.46
CA THR A 295 -8.33 -13.59 1.66
C THR A 295 -9.59 -13.31 0.86
N GLU A 296 -10.18 -14.32 0.21
CA GLU A 296 -11.39 -14.16 -0.58
C GLU A 296 -12.58 -13.67 0.24
N ILE A 297 -12.81 -14.25 1.42
CA ILE A 297 -13.87 -13.81 2.31
C ILE A 297 -13.62 -12.37 2.77
N ALA A 298 -12.44 -12.08 3.28
CA ALA A 298 -12.10 -10.76 3.81
C ALA A 298 -12.18 -9.65 2.74
N MET A 299 -11.74 -9.92 1.51
CA MET A 299 -11.80 -8.94 0.43
C MET A 299 -13.22 -8.73 -0.09
N ARG A 300 -14.07 -9.77 -0.14
CA ARG A 300 -15.49 -9.64 -0.47
C ARG A 300 -16.28 -8.86 0.60
N GLU A 301 -15.83 -8.89 1.84
CA GLU A 301 -16.38 -8.08 2.93
C GLU A 301 -15.73 -6.69 3.04
N TYR A 302 -14.80 -6.38 2.14
CA TYR A 302 -14.08 -5.11 2.12
C TYR A 302 -13.36 -4.82 3.47
N ALA A 303 -12.71 -5.85 4.02
CA ALA A 303 -11.92 -5.72 5.24
C ALA A 303 -10.84 -4.63 5.12
N LEU A 304 -10.28 -4.45 3.93
CA LEU A 304 -9.59 -3.26 3.47
C LEU A 304 -9.86 -3.09 1.98
N LEU A 305 -9.47 -1.92 1.44
CA LEU A 305 -9.59 -1.63 0.00
C LEU A 305 -8.21 -1.54 -0.64
N PRO A 306 -7.70 -2.60 -1.29
CA PRO A 306 -6.50 -2.51 -2.10
C PRO A 306 -6.72 -1.52 -3.25
N ILE A 307 -5.72 -0.67 -3.50
CA ILE A 307 -5.76 0.34 -4.57
C ILE A 307 -4.91 -0.12 -5.74
N HIS A 308 -3.61 -0.33 -5.51
CA HIS A 308 -2.72 -0.85 -6.53
C HIS A 308 -1.50 -1.56 -5.92
N HIS A 309 -0.88 -2.42 -6.72
CA HIS A 309 0.45 -2.93 -6.47
C HIS A 309 1.48 -1.95 -7.03
N VAL A 310 2.54 -1.71 -6.28
CA VAL A 310 3.60 -0.79 -6.66
C VAL A 310 4.49 -1.43 -7.73
N VAL A 311 4.75 -0.73 -8.82
CA VAL A 311 5.84 -1.05 -9.72
C VAL A 311 7.08 -0.34 -9.19
N ALA A 312 8.04 -1.12 -8.72
CA ALA A 312 9.32 -0.62 -8.28
C ALA A 312 10.21 -0.31 -9.49
N THR A 313 10.98 0.77 -9.39
CA THR A 313 11.76 1.31 -10.50
C THR A 313 13.18 1.61 -10.05
N TRP A 314 14.13 1.26 -10.90
CA TRP A 314 15.55 1.58 -10.73
C TRP A 314 16.12 2.06 -12.05
N ALA A 315 17.22 2.81 -11.99
CA ALA A 315 17.99 3.16 -13.15
C ALA A 315 19.49 3.14 -12.81
N ALA A 316 20.29 2.75 -13.77
CA ALA A 316 21.74 2.64 -13.64
C ALA A 316 22.46 3.16 -14.88
N ARG A 317 23.72 3.55 -14.71
CA ARG A 317 24.63 3.81 -15.81
C ARG A 317 25.03 2.50 -16.50
N ASP A 318 25.44 2.59 -17.75
CA ASP A 318 25.90 1.43 -18.52
C ASP A 318 27.01 0.66 -17.80
N GLY A 319 26.99 -0.67 -17.96
CA GLY A 319 27.91 -1.58 -17.27
C GLY A 319 27.41 -2.03 -15.88
N ILE A 320 26.27 -1.49 -15.42
CA ILE A 320 25.62 -1.92 -14.19
C ILE A 320 24.28 -2.59 -14.55
N SER A 321 24.10 -3.83 -14.12
CA SER A 321 22.84 -4.54 -14.20
C SER A 321 22.24 -4.73 -12.80
N TYR A 322 20.93 -4.91 -12.75
CA TYR A 322 20.20 -5.17 -11.51
C TYR A 322 19.19 -6.30 -11.70
N GLU A 323 19.29 -7.33 -10.86
CA GLU A 323 18.32 -8.40 -10.80
C GLU A 323 17.21 -8.02 -9.81
N GLN A 324 16.00 -7.77 -10.33
CA GLN A 324 14.89 -7.28 -9.52
C GLN A 324 14.33 -8.41 -8.64
N GLY A 325 14.23 -8.14 -7.35
CA GLY A 325 13.55 -9.01 -6.40
C GLY A 325 12.02 -8.75 -6.35
N ALA A 326 11.35 -9.55 -5.53
CA ALA A 326 9.91 -9.42 -5.28
C ALA A 326 9.53 -8.17 -4.44
N LEU A 327 10.49 -7.48 -3.85
CA LEU A 327 10.29 -6.30 -3.03
C LEU A 327 10.62 -5.02 -3.79
N ASP A 328 10.03 -3.91 -3.36
CA ASP A 328 10.39 -2.56 -3.81
C ASP A 328 11.63 -1.99 -3.10
N SER A 329 12.43 -2.87 -2.51
CA SER A 329 13.67 -2.54 -1.82
C SER A 329 14.86 -2.93 -2.68
N THR A 330 15.92 -2.14 -2.64
CA THR A 330 17.17 -2.44 -3.33
C THR A 330 18.02 -3.39 -2.52
N PHE A 331 18.34 -4.53 -3.10
CA PHE A 331 19.27 -5.48 -2.53
C PHE A 331 20.62 -5.33 -3.21
N LEU A 332 21.62 -4.86 -2.46
CA LEU A 332 22.93 -4.47 -3.02
C LEU A 332 23.69 -5.64 -3.68
N HIS A 333 23.45 -6.87 -3.23
CA HIS A 333 24.08 -8.07 -3.82
C HIS A 333 23.52 -8.44 -5.20
N PHE A 334 22.41 -7.84 -5.61
CA PHE A 334 21.84 -8.00 -6.95
C PHE A 334 22.30 -6.90 -7.93
N ILE A 335 23.08 -5.93 -7.48
CA ILE A 335 23.72 -4.94 -8.36
C ILE A 335 24.98 -5.58 -8.93
N ARG A 336 25.03 -5.80 -10.23
CA ARG A 336 26.11 -6.49 -10.94
C ARG A 336 26.75 -5.63 -12.02
#